data_a845ea5dbcf18a8772560902e0868140
#
_entry.id   a845ea5dbcf18a8772560902e0868140
#
_cell.length_a   1.000
_cell.length_b   1.000
_cell.length_c   1.000
_cell.angle_alpha   90.00
_cell.angle_beta   90.00
_cell.angle_gamma   90.00
#
_symmetry.space_group_name_H-M   'P 1'
#
loop_
_entity.id
_entity.type
_entity.pdbx_description
1 polymer ?
#
loop_
_entity_poly.entity_id
_entity_poly.type
_entity_poly.pdbx_seq_one_letter_code
_entity_poly.pdbx_strand_id
1 'polypeptide(L)'
;MRVLISAVGDTDPFRNFHDGALIHIARKYRPEKVILIFSEHTAKKQGNIEKALFSIAPDYKPEVKTHDSIISDNEVHIFDVMFQRFSDILQEYYTKEDEFILNLSSATPQIKSALFVINRLNGINVKAVQVSSPEHASNENIGHDNDENIDELIEVNEDNKVNFIDRTIEDNAEKFNQALLKKTARDFIEKFDYKATLDILDQLSDFPNLKSVREEIRDVVNCLSKQDVPQGLQHKKLKEKEQKILSAYLTIELQRERGNVSESFIRIKNLTEFILKDYIENRYLGLIKNYRKDKNKDYLSIFDYSKLLKTKREFELLRTIDPIIKMNSSRNMVAHSINPLDKDAVKQLGIAMKTLKTLVREQYHFSQSDFNFYQDLNKKLLTKLN
;
A
#
# COMPACT_ATOMS: atom_id res chain seq x y z
N MET A 1 16.16 -4.13 27.45
CA MET A 1 17.21 -5.18 27.32
C MET A 1 17.54 -5.34 25.83
N ARG A 2 18.80 -5.65 25.49
CA ARG A 2 19.16 -5.93 24.08
C ARG A 2 19.11 -7.44 23.85
N VAL A 3 18.34 -7.88 22.85
CA VAL A 3 18.07 -9.30 22.56
C VAL A 3 18.53 -9.62 21.13
N LEU A 4 19.41 -10.59 20.98
CA LEU A 4 19.80 -11.14 19.68
C LEU A 4 18.96 -12.38 19.37
N ILE A 5 18.29 -12.40 18.23
CA ILE A 5 17.63 -13.58 17.69
C ILE A 5 18.43 -14.09 16.49
N SER A 6 18.88 -15.34 16.55
CA SER A 6 19.70 -15.92 15.50
C SER A 6 19.33 -17.38 15.23
N ALA A 7 19.03 -17.67 13.96
CA ALA A 7 19.15 -19.03 13.50
C ALA A 7 20.65 -19.40 13.42
N VAL A 8 20.98 -20.65 13.71
CA VAL A 8 22.36 -21.17 13.69
C VAL A 8 22.66 -21.78 12.33
N GLY A 9 23.78 -21.38 11.75
CA GLY A 9 24.25 -21.88 10.45
C GLY A 9 25.52 -22.75 10.55
N ASP A 10 25.94 -23.27 9.41
CA ASP A 10 27.14 -24.13 9.32
C ASP A 10 28.43 -23.38 9.64
N THR A 11 28.46 -22.09 9.38
CA THR A 11 29.62 -21.22 9.63
C THR A 11 29.69 -20.69 11.06
N ASP A 12 28.72 -21.02 11.92
CA ASP A 12 28.74 -20.70 13.34
C ASP A 12 29.34 -21.86 14.13
N PRO A 13 30.10 -21.63 15.22
CA PRO A 13 30.46 -20.31 15.77
C PRO A 13 31.62 -19.61 15.08
N PHE A 14 32.52 -20.33 14.40
CA PHE A 14 33.73 -19.78 13.76
C PHE A 14 33.86 -20.22 12.31
N ARG A 15 34.47 -19.36 11.50
CA ARG A 15 34.78 -19.60 10.09
C ARG A 15 36.14 -19.03 9.75
N ASN A 16 37.07 -19.87 9.22
CA ASN A 16 38.39 -19.42 8.76
C ASN A 16 39.12 -18.57 9.80
N PHE A 17 39.21 -19.06 11.05
CA PHE A 17 39.82 -18.36 12.20
C PHE A 17 39.15 -17.02 12.58
N HIS A 18 37.94 -16.77 12.14
CA HIS A 18 37.15 -15.59 12.48
C HIS A 18 35.77 -15.97 13.06
N ASP A 19 35.16 -15.01 13.76
CA ASP A 19 33.78 -15.16 14.22
C ASP A 19 32.84 -15.51 13.06
N GLY A 20 32.00 -16.51 13.22
CA GLY A 20 30.78 -16.69 12.46
C GLY A 20 29.82 -15.53 12.71
N ALA A 21 28.80 -15.38 11.88
CA ALA A 21 27.94 -14.19 11.94
C ALA A 21 27.27 -14.00 13.31
N LEU A 22 26.80 -15.07 13.93
CA LEU A 22 26.18 -15.01 15.27
C LEU A 22 27.14 -14.41 16.30
N ILE A 23 28.37 -14.95 16.37
CA ILE A 23 29.38 -14.53 17.37
C ILE A 23 29.83 -13.09 17.07
N HIS A 24 30.02 -12.75 15.80
CA HIS A 24 30.44 -11.42 15.40
C HIS A 24 29.42 -10.34 15.79
N ILE A 25 28.12 -10.62 15.57
CA ILE A 25 27.02 -9.73 16.01
C ILE A 25 27.00 -9.63 17.54
N ALA A 26 27.14 -10.74 18.25
CA ALA A 26 27.19 -10.74 19.70
C ALA A 26 28.38 -9.93 20.24
N ARG A 27 29.55 -10.05 19.60
CA ARG A 27 30.75 -9.27 19.94
C ARG A 27 30.55 -7.78 19.77
N LYS A 28 29.93 -7.37 18.67
CA LYS A 28 29.68 -5.95 18.35
C LYS A 28 28.64 -5.33 19.26
N TYR A 29 27.49 -5.99 19.39
CA TYR A 29 26.31 -5.36 20.02
C TYR A 29 26.14 -5.73 21.51
N ARG A 30 26.85 -6.73 22.01
CA ARG A 30 26.80 -7.17 23.41
C ARG A 30 25.37 -7.36 23.93
N PRO A 31 24.52 -8.17 23.27
CA PRO A 31 23.17 -8.42 23.73
C PRO A 31 23.18 -9.07 25.13
N GLU A 32 22.27 -8.65 26.00
CA GLU A 32 22.09 -9.28 27.31
C GLU A 32 21.44 -10.65 27.21
N LYS A 33 20.67 -10.87 26.13
CA LYS A 33 20.01 -12.15 25.84
C LYS A 33 20.24 -12.58 24.41
N VAL A 34 20.52 -13.87 24.21
CA VAL A 34 20.70 -14.49 22.89
C VAL A 34 19.71 -15.64 22.76
N ILE A 35 18.83 -15.56 21.75
CA ILE A 35 17.86 -16.60 21.42
C ILE A 35 18.39 -17.37 20.22
N LEU A 36 18.67 -18.64 20.41
CA LEU A 36 19.21 -19.54 19.40
C LEU A 36 18.12 -20.42 18.81
N ILE A 37 18.07 -20.50 17.49
CA ILE A 37 17.14 -21.34 16.75
C ILE A 37 17.94 -22.34 15.93
N PHE A 38 17.76 -23.64 16.22
CA PHE A 38 18.49 -24.72 15.59
C PHE A 38 17.66 -25.50 14.58
N SER A 39 18.33 -26.04 13.55
CA SER A 39 17.84 -27.19 12.79
C SER A 39 18.37 -28.49 13.42
N GLU A 40 17.81 -29.62 12.96
CA GLU A 40 18.33 -30.97 13.39
C GLU A 40 19.83 -31.08 13.14
N HIS A 41 20.33 -30.61 12.00
CA HIS A 41 21.75 -30.61 11.64
C HIS A 41 22.60 -29.75 12.57
N THR A 42 22.12 -28.55 12.95
CA THR A 42 22.90 -27.59 13.74
C THR A 42 22.74 -27.74 15.24
N ALA A 43 21.80 -28.54 15.73
CA ALA A 43 21.53 -28.73 17.17
C ALA A 43 22.78 -29.25 17.95
N LYS A 44 23.62 -30.07 17.31
CA LYS A 44 24.87 -30.57 17.88
C LYS A 44 25.89 -29.50 18.24
N LYS A 45 25.73 -28.27 17.67
CA LYS A 45 26.66 -27.15 17.90
C LYS A 45 26.34 -26.32 19.16
N GLN A 46 25.24 -26.59 19.87
CA GLN A 46 24.76 -25.75 20.97
C GLN A 46 25.87 -25.46 22.00
N GLY A 47 26.53 -26.47 22.52
CA GLY A 47 27.59 -26.30 23.52
C GLY A 47 28.79 -25.50 23.01
N ASN A 48 29.16 -25.68 21.74
CA ASN A 48 30.24 -24.92 21.11
C ASN A 48 29.86 -23.42 20.93
N ILE A 49 28.61 -23.12 20.61
CA ILE A 49 28.14 -21.76 20.49
C ILE A 49 28.11 -21.04 21.84
N GLU A 50 27.63 -21.70 22.90
CA GLU A 50 27.63 -21.14 24.26
C GLU A 50 29.07 -20.84 24.72
N LYS A 51 30.01 -21.77 24.53
CA LYS A 51 31.43 -21.53 24.82
C LYS A 51 32.00 -20.36 24.03
N ALA A 52 31.71 -20.26 22.73
CA ALA A 52 32.16 -19.18 21.89
C ALA A 52 31.58 -17.81 22.34
N LEU A 53 30.30 -17.75 22.69
CA LEU A 53 29.66 -16.53 23.23
C LEU A 53 30.36 -16.07 24.53
N PHE A 54 30.66 -17.00 25.44
CA PHE A 54 31.30 -16.68 26.73
C PHE A 54 32.80 -16.37 26.59
N SER A 55 33.43 -16.72 25.46
CA SER A 55 34.84 -16.38 25.18
C SER A 55 35.03 -14.97 24.64
N ILE A 56 33.96 -14.27 24.23
CA ILE A 56 34.03 -12.93 23.66
C ILE A 56 34.71 -11.92 24.59
N ALA A 57 34.39 -11.95 25.88
CA ALA A 57 35.07 -11.18 26.92
C ALA A 57 34.81 -11.81 28.32
N PRO A 58 35.72 -11.62 29.29
CA PRO A 58 35.56 -12.20 30.61
C PRO A 58 34.31 -11.78 31.36
N ASP A 59 33.86 -10.54 31.14
CA ASP A 59 32.72 -9.90 31.77
C ASP A 59 31.41 -10.07 30.97
N TYR A 60 31.48 -10.65 29.75
CA TYR A 60 30.32 -10.86 28.92
C TYR A 60 29.70 -12.23 29.13
N LYS A 61 28.56 -12.28 29.81
CA LYS A 61 27.81 -13.49 30.15
C LYS A 61 26.32 -13.30 29.81
N PRO A 62 25.96 -13.37 28.53
CA PRO A 62 24.57 -13.22 28.13
C PRO A 62 23.69 -14.37 28.62
N GLU A 63 22.41 -14.10 28.84
CA GLU A 63 21.42 -15.16 28.95
C GLU A 63 21.29 -15.88 27.59
N VAL A 64 21.64 -17.14 27.50
CA VAL A 64 21.46 -17.92 26.26
C VAL A 64 20.21 -18.77 26.39
N LYS A 65 19.25 -18.57 25.51
CA LYS A 65 18.02 -19.35 25.42
C LYS A 65 17.94 -20.06 24.08
N THR A 66 17.78 -21.37 24.09
CA THR A 66 17.44 -22.14 22.89
C THR A 66 15.93 -22.17 22.73
N HIS A 67 15.44 -21.88 21.50
CA HIS A 67 14.03 -22.05 21.18
C HIS A 67 13.67 -23.54 21.19
N ASP A 68 12.52 -23.86 21.79
CA ASP A 68 12.14 -25.26 22.09
C ASP A 68 11.89 -26.09 20.82
N SER A 69 11.46 -25.47 19.73
CA SER A 69 11.15 -26.13 18.46
C SER A 69 12.38 -26.20 17.54
N ILE A 70 12.97 -27.36 17.41
CA ILE A 70 14.03 -27.66 16.43
C ILE A 70 13.40 -27.74 15.03
N ILE A 71 14.02 -27.09 14.04
CA ILE A 71 13.55 -27.10 12.65
C ILE A 71 14.04 -28.39 11.96
N SER A 72 13.12 -29.12 11.32
CA SER A 72 13.49 -30.29 10.55
C SER A 72 14.35 -29.93 9.33
N ASP A 73 15.40 -30.73 9.08
CA ASP A 73 16.26 -30.51 7.91
C ASP A 73 15.51 -30.66 6.57
N ASN A 74 14.37 -31.38 6.57
CA ASN A 74 13.48 -31.44 5.41
C ASN A 74 12.67 -30.17 5.17
N GLU A 75 12.58 -29.26 6.12
CA GLU A 75 11.79 -28.01 6.04
C GLU A 75 12.66 -26.77 5.82
N VAL A 76 13.93 -26.78 6.26
CA VAL A 76 14.82 -25.60 6.23
C VAL A 76 14.99 -24.96 4.84
N HIS A 77 14.67 -25.69 3.79
CA HIS A 77 14.76 -25.22 2.40
C HIS A 77 13.41 -24.74 1.81
N ILE A 78 12.32 -24.79 2.58
CA ILE A 78 10.97 -24.37 2.14
C ILE A 78 10.69 -22.97 2.70
N PHE A 79 10.67 -21.96 1.80
CA PHE A 79 10.52 -20.56 2.19
C PHE A 79 9.24 -20.30 3.01
N ASP A 80 8.08 -20.76 2.56
CA ASP A 80 6.79 -20.49 3.23
C ASP A 80 6.75 -21.10 4.64
N VAL A 81 7.34 -22.27 4.83
CA VAL A 81 7.45 -22.91 6.16
C VAL A 81 8.36 -22.07 7.06
N MET A 82 9.49 -21.62 6.55
CA MET A 82 10.41 -20.76 7.31
C MET A 82 9.80 -19.41 7.62
N PHE A 83 9.08 -18.82 6.68
CA PHE A 83 8.38 -17.56 6.90
C PHE A 83 7.37 -17.67 8.04
N GLN A 84 6.54 -18.71 8.05
CA GLN A 84 5.55 -18.91 9.11
C GLN A 84 6.22 -19.16 10.46
N ARG A 85 7.17 -20.10 10.54
CA ARG A 85 7.88 -20.44 11.79
C ARG A 85 8.59 -19.24 12.40
N PHE A 86 9.35 -18.48 11.60
CA PHE A 86 10.07 -17.32 12.11
C PHE A 86 9.13 -16.14 12.43
N SER A 87 7.99 -16.03 11.78
CA SER A 87 6.94 -15.08 12.18
C SER A 87 6.41 -15.40 13.57
N ASP A 88 6.11 -16.68 13.84
CA ASP A 88 5.60 -17.14 15.14
C ASP A 88 6.66 -16.96 16.24
N ILE A 89 7.91 -17.32 15.97
CA ILE A 89 9.04 -17.16 16.91
C ILE A 89 9.25 -15.67 17.24
N LEU A 90 9.28 -14.79 16.24
CA LEU A 90 9.43 -13.37 16.50
C LEU A 90 8.26 -12.81 17.30
N GLN A 91 7.05 -13.25 17.03
CA GLN A 91 5.86 -12.83 17.77
C GLN A 91 5.89 -13.30 19.23
N GLU A 92 6.44 -14.51 19.50
CA GLU A 92 6.60 -15.06 20.85
C GLU A 92 7.59 -14.23 21.69
N TYR A 93 8.71 -13.81 21.10
CA TYR A 93 9.79 -13.16 21.86
C TYR A 93 9.74 -11.64 21.82
N TYR A 94 9.06 -11.04 20.86
CA TYR A 94 9.07 -9.58 20.68
C TYR A 94 8.32 -8.85 21.79
N THR A 95 9.00 -7.86 22.38
CA THR A 95 8.41 -6.87 23.27
C THR A 95 8.76 -5.46 22.76
N LYS A 96 7.94 -4.45 23.08
CA LYS A 96 8.18 -3.07 22.66
C LYS A 96 9.27 -2.38 23.47
N GLU A 97 9.55 -2.90 24.67
CA GLU A 97 10.49 -2.37 25.65
C GLU A 97 11.93 -2.78 25.36
N ASP A 98 12.13 -3.84 24.61
CA ASP A 98 13.43 -4.40 24.29
C ASP A 98 13.95 -3.99 22.91
N GLU A 99 15.27 -3.87 22.77
CA GLU A 99 15.95 -3.63 21.49
C GLU A 99 16.29 -5.00 20.87
N PHE A 100 15.62 -5.35 19.78
CA PHE A 100 15.86 -6.61 19.09
C PHE A 100 16.87 -6.46 17.96
N ILE A 101 17.77 -7.42 17.87
CA ILE A 101 18.73 -7.59 16.77
C ILE A 101 18.43 -8.93 16.09
N LEU A 102 18.30 -8.91 14.78
CA LEU A 102 18.02 -10.07 13.96
C LEU A 102 19.21 -10.39 13.06
N ASN A 103 19.77 -11.60 13.19
CA ASN A 103 20.87 -12.07 12.36
C ASN A 103 20.34 -12.50 10.98
N LEU A 104 20.71 -11.78 9.92
CA LEU A 104 20.38 -12.11 8.53
C LEU A 104 21.50 -12.85 7.78
N SER A 105 22.57 -13.27 8.45
CA SER A 105 23.72 -13.89 7.78
C SER A 105 23.86 -15.38 8.04
N SER A 106 23.36 -15.89 9.16
CA SER A 106 23.43 -17.32 9.49
C SER A 106 22.28 -18.13 8.89
N ALA A 107 22.48 -19.44 8.78
CA ALA A 107 21.54 -20.46 8.32
C ALA A 107 21.30 -20.48 6.79
N THR A 108 20.26 -21.21 6.35
CA THR A 108 19.96 -21.42 4.93
C THR A 108 19.49 -20.14 4.22
N PRO A 109 19.62 -20.05 2.88
CA PRO A 109 19.09 -18.92 2.13
C PRO A 109 17.61 -18.65 2.38
N GLN A 110 16.80 -19.70 2.58
CA GLN A 110 15.36 -19.58 2.82
C GLN A 110 15.07 -18.96 4.18
N ILE A 111 15.79 -19.36 5.23
CA ILE A 111 15.69 -18.75 6.56
C ILE A 111 16.09 -17.27 6.49
N LYS A 112 17.22 -16.95 5.88
CA LYS A 112 17.67 -15.55 5.72
C LYS A 112 16.66 -14.71 4.95
N SER A 113 16.10 -15.24 3.88
CA SER A 113 15.07 -14.55 3.08
C SER A 113 13.77 -14.36 3.87
N ALA A 114 13.34 -15.38 4.63
CA ALA A 114 12.17 -15.28 5.49
C ALA A 114 12.33 -14.18 6.55
N LEU A 115 13.45 -14.19 7.28
CA LEU A 115 13.77 -13.18 8.29
C LEU A 115 13.82 -11.76 7.70
N PHE A 116 14.43 -11.61 6.51
CA PHE A 116 14.45 -10.35 5.78
C PHE A 116 13.04 -9.84 5.48
N VAL A 117 12.17 -10.69 4.92
CA VAL A 117 10.80 -10.32 4.54
C VAL A 117 9.95 -10.01 5.78
N ILE A 118 10.03 -10.83 6.83
CA ILE A 118 9.30 -10.64 8.09
C ILE A 118 9.65 -9.28 8.72
N ASN A 119 10.94 -8.94 8.77
CA ASN A 119 11.39 -7.67 9.31
C ASN A 119 10.81 -6.45 8.55
N ARG A 120 10.40 -6.62 7.29
CA ARG A 120 9.83 -5.53 6.46
C ARG A 120 8.31 -5.48 6.48
N LEU A 121 7.64 -6.60 6.72
CA LEU A 121 6.18 -6.67 6.64
C LEU A 121 5.48 -6.48 7.99
N ASN A 122 6.09 -6.92 9.09
CA ASN A 122 5.40 -7.01 10.39
C ASN A 122 5.37 -5.70 11.20
N GLY A 123 5.98 -4.60 10.72
CA GLY A 123 6.01 -3.33 11.45
C GLY A 123 6.72 -3.40 12.81
N ILE A 124 7.51 -4.47 13.04
CA ILE A 124 8.27 -4.69 14.27
C ILE A 124 9.57 -3.88 14.19
N ASN A 125 9.85 -3.09 15.22
CA ASN A 125 11.11 -2.33 15.29
C ASN A 125 12.24 -3.26 15.70
N VAL A 126 12.86 -3.91 14.72
CA VAL A 126 13.97 -4.86 14.89
C VAL A 126 15.13 -4.41 14.01
N LYS A 127 16.32 -4.32 14.61
CA LYS A 127 17.54 -4.02 13.86
C LYS A 127 18.00 -5.29 13.13
N ALA A 128 17.89 -5.31 11.81
CA ALA A 128 18.38 -6.39 10.98
C ALA A 128 19.87 -6.21 10.65
N VAL A 129 20.68 -7.23 10.91
CA VAL A 129 22.14 -7.15 10.77
C VAL A 129 22.66 -8.27 9.87
N GLN A 130 23.46 -7.88 8.90
CA GLN A 130 24.27 -8.77 8.07
C GLN A 130 25.74 -8.69 8.52
N VAL A 131 26.51 -9.74 8.26
CA VAL A 131 27.95 -9.78 8.52
C VAL A 131 28.66 -10.18 7.22
N SER A 132 29.59 -9.34 6.78
CA SER A 132 30.40 -9.64 5.60
C SER A 132 31.44 -10.72 5.88
N SER A 133 31.84 -11.45 4.84
CA SER A 133 32.94 -12.43 4.93
C SER A 133 34.26 -11.73 5.31
N PRO A 134 35.11 -12.34 6.12
CA PRO A 134 36.40 -11.77 6.49
C PRO A 134 37.29 -11.39 5.29
N GLU A 135 37.24 -12.17 4.23
CA GLU A 135 38.10 -12.04 3.05
C GLU A 135 37.42 -11.29 1.88
N HIS A 136 36.24 -10.70 2.10
CA HIS A 136 35.40 -10.12 1.04
C HIS A 136 35.10 -11.06 -0.14
N ALA A 137 35.40 -12.37 0.02
CA ALA A 137 35.16 -13.40 -0.98
C ALA A 137 33.79 -14.02 -0.78
N SER A 138 33.02 -14.11 -1.86
CA SER A 138 31.79 -14.88 -1.89
C SER A 138 32.12 -16.35 -2.15
N ASN A 139 31.78 -17.25 -1.22
CA ASN A 139 31.61 -18.69 -1.46
C ASN A 139 32.83 -19.45 -2.02
N GLU A 140 34.02 -19.23 -1.52
CA GLU A 140 35.07 -20.20 -1.76
C GLU A 140 34.71 -21.51 -1.02
N ASN A 141 34.78 -22.62 -1.77
CA ASN A 141 34.53 -24.00 -1.31
C ASN A 141 35.66 -24.49 -0.38
N ILE A 142 35.91 -23.79 0.71
CA ILE A 142 36.76 -24.28 1.77
C ILE A 142 35.88 -25.11 2.70
N GLY A 143 36.13 -26.40 2.78
CA GLY A 143 35.44 -27.28 3.69
C GLY A 143 35.59 -26.76 5.12
N HIS A 144 34.45 -26.52 5.79
CA HIS A 144 34.46 -26.17 7.21
C HIS A 144 34.44 -27.45 7.99
N ASP A 145 35.57 -27.82 8.60
CA ASP A 145 35.62 -28.92 9.55
C ASP A 145 35.08 -28.41 10.91
N ASN A 146 33.79 -28.72 11.17
CA ASN A 146 33.15 -28.37 12.43
C ASN A 146 33.45 -29.41 13.55
N ASP A 147 34.28 -30.39 13.28
CA ASP A 147 34.71 -31.40 14.26
C ASP A 147 36.01 -30.97 15.00
N GLU A 148 36.53 -29.77 14.69
CA GLU A 148 37.67 -29.21 15.41
C GLU A 148 37.33 -28.88 16.87
N ASN A 149 38.35 -28.93 17.73
CA ASN A 149 38.23 -28.63 19.15
C ASN A 149 37.86 -27.15 19.33
N ILE A 150 36.70 -26.84 19.90
CA ILE A 150 36.21 -25.48 20.12
C ILE A 150 37.18 -24.62 20.93
N ASP A 151 37.92 -25.20 21.89
CA ASP A 151 38.84 -24.44 22.72
C ASP A 151 40.07 -23.98 21.91
N GLU A 152 40.54 -24.78 20.95
CA GLU A 152 41.61 -24.42 20.00
C GLU A 152 41.10 -23.33 19.02
N LEU A 153 39.87 -23.46 18.51
CA LEU A 153 39.27 -22.43 17.64
C LEU A 153 39.11 -21.09 18.36
N ILE A 154 38.78 -21.07 19.64
CA ILE A 154 38.72 -19.85 20.46
C ILE A 154 40.09 -19.19 20.58
N GLU A 155 41.15 -19.99 20.80
CA GLU A 155 42.52 -19.51 20.96
C GLU A 155 43.08 -18.88 19.68
N VAL A 156 42.81 -19.48 18.52
CA VAL A 156 43.30 -18.98 17.23
C VAL A 156 42.41 -17.91 16.58
N ASN A 157 41.24 -17.61 17.17
CA ASN A 157 40.28 -16.69 16.59
C ASN A 157 40.85 -15.26 16.47
N GLU A 158 41.00 -14.79 15.25
CA GLU A 158 41.52 -13.45 14.91
C GLU A 158 40.64 -12.30 15.48
N ASP A 159 39.34 -12.52 15.60
CA ASP A 159 38.41 -11.52 16.13
C ASP A 159 38.47 -11.39 17.69
N ASN A 160 39.20 -12.30 18.39
CA ASN A 160 39.52 -12.17 19.81
C ASN A 160 40.64 -11.14 20.09
N LYS A 161 41.33 -10.65 19.07
CA LYS A 161 42.38 -9.66 19.20
C LYS A 161 41.80 -8.25 19.53
N VAL A 162 42.62 -7.39 20.16
CA VAL A 162 42.26 -6.06 20.60
C VAL A 162 41.72 -5.18 19.44
N ASN A 163 42.17 -5.42 18.22
CA ASN A 163 41.83 -4.67 17.01
C ASN A 163 40.92 -5.49 16.06
N PHE A 164 39.87 -6.11 16.57
CA PHE A 164 38.96 -6.79 15.66
C PHE A 164 38.30 -5.82 14.67
N ILE A 165 38.08 -6.26 13.44
CA ILE A 165 37.44 -5.47 12.40
C ILE A 165 35.97 -5.73 12.42
N ASP A 166 35.17 -4.69 12.66
CA ASP A 166 33.71 -4.79 12.59
C ASP A 166 33.24 -5.01 11.14
N ARG A 167 32.60 -6.14 10.90
CA ARG A 167 32.05 -6.57 9.61
C ARG A 167 30.54 -6.51 9.56
N THR A 168 29.89 -5.93 10.61
CA THR A 168 28.44 -5.81 10.66
C THR A 168 27.93 -4.72 9.70
N ILE A 169 26.81 -5.01 9.04
CA ILE A 169 26.11 -4.08 8.17
C ILE A 169 24.66 -4.08 8.60
N GLU A 170 24.14 -2.92 9.04
CA GLU A 170 22.71 -2.77 9.31
C GLU A 170 21.95 -2.72 7.99
N ASP A 171 20.99 -3.62 7.82
CA ASP A 171 20.20 -3.73 6.61
C ASP A 171 18.90 -2.93 6.74
N ASN A 172 18.89 -1.72 6.21
CA ASN A 172 17.70 -0.86 6.14
C ASN A 172 16.81 -1.18 4.94
N ALA A 173 17.28 -2.00 3.99
CA ALA A 173 16.58 -2.38 2.76
C ALA A 173 15.84 -1.22 2.05
N GLU A 174 16.45 -0.04 2.02
CA GLU A 174 15.82 1.19 1.52
C GLU A 174 15.24 1.01 0.11
N LYS A 175 16.04 0.44 -0.81
CA LYS A 175 15.59 0.19 -2.20
C LYS A 175 14.40 -0.75 -2.29
N PHE A 176 14.37 -1.77 -1.45
CA PHE A 176 13.25 -2.70 -1.39
C PHE A 176 11.97 -2.02 -0.86
N ASN A 177 12.08 -1.24 0.22
CA ASN A 177 10.98 -0.48 0.79
C ASN A 177 10.43 0.54 -0.23
N GLN A 178 11.31 1.23 -0.95
CA GLN A 178 10.91 2.15 -2.03
C GLN A 178 10.17 1.43 -3.16
N ALA A 179 10.61 0.23 -3.54
CA ALA A 179 9.91 -0.58 -4.55
C ALA A 179 8.52 -1.03 -4.09
N LEU A 180 8.37 -1.42 -2.81
CA LEU A 180 7.08 -1.76 -2.21
C LEU A 180 6.13 -0.56 -2.17
N LEU A 181 6.61 0.60 -1.74
CA LEU A 181 5.81 1.84 -1.73
C LEU A 181 5.38 2.23 -3.14
N LYS A 182 6.28 2.14 -4.14
CA LYS A 182 5.93 2.38 -5.55
C LYS A 182 4.84 1.42 -6.04
N LYS A 183 4.96 0.13 -5.71
CA LYS A 183 3.93 -0.86 -6.05
C LYS A 183 2.60 -0.49 -5.41
N THR A 184 2.59 -0.17 -4.12
CA THR A 184 1.38 0.23 -3.39
C THR A 184 0.73 1.48 -3.99
N ALA A 185 1.53 2.50 -4.35
CA ALA A 185 1.04 3.69 -5.02
C ALA A 185 0.36 3.36 -6.36
N ARG A 186 0.94 2.44 -7.15
CA ARG A 186 0.36 1.96 -8.41
C ARG A 186 -0.97 1.24 -8.19
N ASP A 187 -1.05 0.36 -7.20
CA ASP A 187 -2.27 -0.37 -6.85
C ASP A 187 -3.41 0.60 -6.46
N PHE A 188 -3.10 1.70 -5.75
CA PHE A 188 -4.06 2.75 -5.43
C PHE A 188 -4.47 3.59 -6.65
N ILE A 189 -3.55 3.91 -7.57
CA ILE A 189 -3.88 4.60 -8.83
C ILE A 189 -4.86 3.76 -9.65
N GLU A 190 -4.62 2.45 -9.78
CA GLU A 190 -5.52 1.54 -10.51
C GLU A 190 -6.94 1.51 -9.93
N LYS A 191 -7.05 1.69 -8.61
CA LYS A 191 -8.33 1.77 -7.88
C LYS A 191 -8.90 3.19 -7.82
N PHE A 192 -8.29 4.16 -8.50
CA PHE A 192 -8.67 5.58 -8.45
C PHE A 192 -8.63 6.19 -7.04
N ASP A 193 -7.85 5.63 -6.12
CA ASP A 193 -7.68 6.18 -4.78
C ASP A 193 -6.51 7.16 -4.73
N TYR A 194 -6.71 8.33 -5.32
CA TYR A 194 -5.70 9.38 -5.43
C TYR A 194 -5.26 9.94 -4.08
N LYS A 195 -6.16 9.93 -3.06
CA LYS A 195 -5.80 10.40 -1.72
C LYS A 195 -4.79 9.45 -1.07
N ALA A 196 -5.09 8.15 -1.04
CA ALA A 196 -4.16 7.14 -0.54
C ALA A 196 -2.86 7.12 -1.35
N THR A 197 -2.95 7.29 -2.68
CA THR A 197 -1.76 7.41 -3.53
C THR A 197 -0.87 8.57 -3.09
N LEU A 198 -1.43 9.74 -2.83
CA LEU A 198 -0.66 10.92 -2.42
C LEU A 198 0.07 10.66 -1.09
N ASP A 199 -0.62 10.06 -0.13
CA ASP A 199 -0.07 9.73 1.20
C ASP A 199 1.11 8.73 1.11
N ILE A 200 1.08 7.80 0.14
CA ILE A 200 2.20 6.90 -0.16
C ILE A 200 3.34 7.61 -0.89
N LEU A 201 3.02 8.45 -1.89
CA LEU A 201 4.05 9.19 -2.63
C LEU A 201 4.86 10.13 -1.73
N ASP A 202 4.27 10.65 -0.65
CA ASP A 202 4.96 11.52 0.30
C ASP A 202 6.00 10.77 1.15
N GLN A 203 5.95 9.44 1.19
CA GLN A 203 6.92 8.57 1.87
C GLN A 203 8.05 8.10 0.93
N LEU A 204 7.93 8.33 -0.37
CA LEU A 204 8.94 7.93 -1.34
C LEU A 204 10.14 8.87 -1.34
N SER A 205 11.35 8.31 -1.41
CA SER A 205 12.58 9.04 -1.75
C SER A 205 12.51 9.62 -3.16
N ASP A 206 13.31 10.64 -3.44
CA ASP A 206 13.29 11.31 -4.73
C ASP A 206 13.71 10.37 -5.88
N PHE A 207 12.95 10.39 -6.95
CA PHE A 207 13.24 9.69 -8.19
C PHE A 207 12.72 10.50 -9.40
N PRO A 208 13.17 10.20 -10.62
CA PRO A 208 12.68 10.89 -11.80
C PRO A 208 11.15 10.89 -11.88
N ASN A 209 10.56 12.06 -12.14
CA ASN A 209 9.11 12.30 -12.24
C ASN A 209 8.30 12.33 -10.93
N LEU A 210 8.84 11.98 -9.76
CA LEU A 210 8.07 11.95 -8.51
C LEU A 210 7.34 13.27 -8.24
N LYS A 211 8.05 14.40 -8.39
CA LYS A 211 7.47 15.74 -8.20
C LYS A 211 6.29 15.98 -9.14
N SER A 212 6.45 15.65 -10.43
CA SER A 212 5.37 15.80 -11.43
C SER A 212 4.17 14.92 -11.12
N VAL A 213 4.39 13.68 -10.68
CA VAL A 213 3.30 12.75 -10.29
C VAL A 213 2.55 13.27 -9.07
N ARG A 214 3.29 13.75 -8.05
CA ARG A 214 2.68 14.35 -6.84
C ARG A 214 1.83 15.58 -7.18
N GLU A 215 2.31 16.46 -8.03
CA GLU A 215 1.59 17.68 -8.44
C GLU A 215 0.30 17.33 -9.18
N GLU A 216 0.35 16.41 -10.14
CA GLU A 216 -0.83 15.96 -10.88
C GLU A 216 -1.88 15.30 -9.97
N ILE A 217 -1.46 14.43 -9.06
CA ILE A 217 -2.37 13.76 -8.12
C ILE A 217 -2.93 14.77 -7.09
N ARG A 218 -2.11 15.68 -6.60
CA ARG A 218 -2.55 16.74 -5.66
C ARG A 218 -3.59 17.65 -6.29
N ASP A 219 -3.43 18.02 -7.57
CA ASP A 219 -4.44 18.77 -8.32
C ASP A 219 -5.77 18.02 -8.33
N VAL A 220 -5.76 16.73 -8.70
CA VAL A 220 -6.98 15.91 -8.72
C VAL A 220 -7.62 15.81 -7.33
N VAL A 221 -6.84 15.51 -6.28
CA VAL A 221 -7.35 15.42 -4.90
C VAL A 221 -8.01 16.72 -4.46
N ASN A 222 -7.37 17.86 -4.72
CA ASN A 222 -7.91 19.17 -4.39
C ASN A 222 -9.20 19.47 -5.16
N CYS A 223 -9.23 19.17 -6.46
CA CYS A 223 -10.41 19.39 -7.28
C CYS A 223 -11.59 18.49 -6.87
N LEU A 224 -11.33 17.20 -6.57
CA LEU A 224 -12.37 16.30 -6.07
C LEU A 224 -12.95 16.76 -4.74
N SER A 225 -12.13 17.28 -3.83
CA SER A 225 -12.59 17.78 -2.51
C SER A 225 -13.42 19.06 -2.62
N LYS A 226 -13.09 19.93 -3.57
CA LYS A 226 -13.76 21.24 -3.78
C LYS A 226 -14.82 21.23 -4.86
N GLN A 227 -15.05 20.12 -5.53
CA GLN A 227 -15.91 19.99 -6.71
C GLN A 227 -15.47 20.93 -7.84
N ASP A 228 -14.17 21.08 -8.02
CA ASP A 228 -13.56 21.91 -9.04
C ASP A 228 -13.12 21.09 -10.27
N VAL A 229 -12.56 21.75 -11.27
CA VAL A 229 -12.13 21.15 -12.54
C VAL A 229 -10.63 20.92 -12.51
N PRO A 230 -10.14 19.65 -12.59
CA PRO A 230 -8.71 19.35 -12.69
C PRO A 230 -8.06 20.05 -13.89
N GLN A 231 -6.80 20.51 -13.73
CA GLN A 231 -6.06 21.20 -14.78
C GLN A 231 -6.07 20.43 -16.11
N GLY A 232 -5.94 19.11 -16.06
CA GLY A 232 -5.98 18.26 -17.24
C GLY A 232 -7.30 18.28 -18.03
N LEU A 233 -8.41 18.70 -17.41
CA LEU A 233 -9.71 18.89 -18.07
C LEU A 233 -9.94 20.31 -18.59
N GLN A 234 -9.08 21.26 -18.25
CA GLN A 234 -9.19 22.66 -18.69
C GLN A 234 -8.76 22.80 -20.14
N HIS A 235 -9.53 22.22 -21.06
CA HIS A 235 -9.26 22.32 -22.49
C HIS A 235 -9.69 23.67 -23.04
N LYS A 236 -8.86 24.28 -23.88
CA LYS A 236 -9.17 25.52 -24.57
C LYS A 236 -10.42 25.46 -25.48
N LYS A 237 -10.86 24.24 -25.86
CA LYS A 237 -12.03 24.01 -26.72
C LYS A 237 -13.36 23.93 -26.00
N LEU A 238 -13.35 23.68 -24.67
CA LEU A 238 -14.57 23.59 -23.86
C LEU A 238 -14.81 24.89 -23.10
N LYS A 239 -16.05 25.35 -23.06
CA LYS A 239 -16.45 26.49 -22.22
C LYS A 239 -16.35 26.09 -20.74
N GLU A 240 -16.13 27.04 -19.86
CA GLU A 240 -16.01 26.82 -18.41
C GLU A 240 -17.16 25.98 -17.83
N LYS A 241 -18.38 26.27 -18.28
CA LYS A 241 -19.58 25.52 -17.88
C LYS A 241 -19.54 24.07 -18.34
N GLU A 242 -19.08 23.79 -19.56
CA GLU A 242 -18.94 22.44 -20.10
C GLU A 242 -17.86 21.66 -19.33
N GLN A 243 -16.74 22.29 -19.01
CA GLN A 243 -15.69 21.70 -18.18
C GLN A 243 -16.23 21.29 -16.80
N LYS A 244 -17.02 22.14 -16.14
CA LYS A 244 -17.65 21.84 -14.85
C LYS A 244 -18.63 20.67 -14.95
N ILE A 245 -19.43 20.58 -15.99
CA ILE A 245 -20.38 19.48 -16.21
C ILE A 245 -19.63 18.17 -16.44
N LEU A 246 -18.59 18.19 -17.29
CA LEU A 246 -17.77 17.03 -17.55
C LEU A 246 -17.06 16.54 -16.28
N SER A 247 -16.45 17.46 -15.53
CA SER A 247 -15.80 17.15 -14.25
C SER A 247 -16.79 16.54 -13.25
N ALA A 248 -18.01 17.09 -13.14
CA ALA A 248 -19.05 16.56 -12.28
C ALA A 248 -19.46 15.12 -12.70
N TYR A 249 -19.66 14.88 -14.00
CA TYR A 249 -19.96 13.54 -14.52
C TYR A 249 -18.84 12.53 -14.20
N LEU A 250 -17.59 12.89 -14.52
CA LEU A 250 -16.44 12.05 -14.28
C LEU A 250 -16.22 11.75 -12.78
N THR A 251 -16.53 12.71 -11.92
CA THR A 251 -16.52 12.50 -10.46
C THR A 251 -17.54 11.44 -10.03
N ILE A 252 -18.73 11.44 -10.63
CA ILE A 252 -19.77 10.43 -10.34
C ILE A 252 -19.28 9.04 -10.79
N GLU A 253 -18.69 8.95 -11.98
CA GLU A 253 -18.14 7.71 -12.51
C GLU A 253 -17.02 7.17 -11.61
N LEU A 254 -16.12 8.04 -11.14
CA LEU A 254 -15.06 7.72 -10.18
C LEU A 254 -15.63 7.19 -8.85
N GLN A 255 -16.65 7.85 -8.28
CA GLN A 255 -17.29 7.39 -7.05
C GLN A 255 -17.92 6.00 -7.22
N ARG A 256 -18.52 5.74 -8.36
CA ARG A 256 -19.07 4.42 -8.67
C ARG A 256 -17.99 3.35 -8.77
N GLU A 257 -16.88 3.61 -9.46
CA GLU A 257 -15.74 2.67 -9.58
C GLU A 257 -15.12 2.37 -8.21
N ARG A 258 -15.14 3.34 -7.29
CA ARG A 258 -14.70 3.17 -5.90
C ARG A 258 -15.73 2.48 -5.00
N GLY A 259 -16.90 2.11 -5.52
CA GLY A 259 -17.98 1.46 -4.75
C GLY A 259 -18.81 2.42 -3.89
N ASN A 260 -18.66 3.74 -4.03
CA ASN A 260 -19.41 4.75 -3.27
C ASN A 260 -20.80 4.96 -3.86
N VAL A 261 -21.65 3.93 -3.77
CA VAL A 261 -22.97 3.87 -4.40
C VAL A 261 -23.88 5.00 -3.92
N SER A 262 -23.96 5.23 -2.62
CA SER A 262 -24.82 6.26 -2.01
C SER A 262 -24.51 7.66 -2.52
N GLU A 263 -23.24 8.02 -2.55
CA GLU A 263 -22.77 9.31 -3.06
C GLU A 263 -23.10 9.47 -4.55
N SER A 264 -22.95 8.39 -5.34
CA SER A 264 -23.28 8.38 -6.76
C SER A 264 -24.76 8.72 -7.02
N PHE A 265 -25.68 8.18 -6.23
CA PHE A 265 -27.12 8.51 -6.34
C PHE A 265 -27.40 10.00 -6.14
N ILE A 266 -26.81 10.59 -5.11
CA ILE A 266 -27.02 12.01 -4.79
C ILE A 266 -26.50 12.88 -5.94
N ARG A 267 -25.29 12.59 -6.42
CA ARG A 267 -24.62 13.38 -7.47
C ARG A 267 -25.28 13.23 -8.83
N ILE A 268 -25.78 12.06 -9.22
CA ILE A 268 -26.53 11.86 -10.45
C ILE A 268 -27.74 12.79 -10.48
N LYS A 269 -28.54 12.81 -9.41
CA LYS A 269 -29.69 13.70 -9.32
C LYS A 269 -29.28 15.16 -9.46
N ASN A 270 -28.29 15.59 -8.69
CA ASN A 270 -27.87 16.99 -8.69
C ASN A 270 -27.37 17.45 -10.08
N LEU A 271 -26.56 16.62 -10.75
CA LEU A 271 -26.10 16.94 -12.10
C LEU A 271 -27.25 16.93 -13.12
N THR A 272 -28.18 15.98 -13.01
CA THR A 272 -29.37 15.94 -13.87
C THR A 272 -30.23 17.20 -13.70
N GLU A 273 -30.51 17.62 -12.47
CA GLU A 273 -31.28 18.85 -12.21
C GLU A 273 -30.57 20.09 -12.78
N PHE A 274 -29.25 20.15 -12.67
CA PHE A 274 -28.46 21.21 -13.28
C PHE A 274 -28.61 21.24 -14.80
N ILE A 275 -28.48 20.09 -15.46
CA ILE A 275 -28.60 19.97 -16.93
C ILE A 275 -30.00 20.34 -17.38
N LEU A 276 -31.05 19.89 -16.69
CA LEU A 276 -32.43 20.21 -17.03
C LEU A 276 -32.74 21.70 -16.85
N LYS A 277 -32.22 22.29 -15.78
CA LYS A 277 -32.30 23.74 -15.57
C LYS A 277 -31.66 24.47 -16.74
N ASP A 278 -30.45 24.11 -17.10
CA ASP A 278 -29.69 24.71 -18.18
C ASP A 278 -30.42 24.59 -19.54
N TYR A 279 -30.94 23.41 -19.84
CA TYR A 279 -31.72 23.15 -21.04
C TYR A 279 -32.94 24.04 -21.15
N ILE A 280 -33.72 24.16 -20.04
CA ILE A 280 -34.95 24.96 -20.00
C ILE A 280 -34.62 26.44 -20.06
N GLU A 281 -33.61 26.94 -19.36
CA GLU A 281 -33.24 28.36 -19.38
C GLU A 281 -32.76 28.82 -20.74
N ASN A 282 -32.05 27.96 -21.48
CA ASN A 282 -31.56 28.28 -22.82
C ASN A 282 -32.68 28.27 -23.90
N ARG A 283 -33.74 27.44 -23.73
CA ARG A 283 -34.83 27.32 -24.73
C ARG A 283 -36.08 28.10 -24.39
N TYR A 284 -36.38 28.31 -23.12
CA TYR A 284 -37.65 28.86 -22.65
C TYR A 284 -37.41 29.97 -21.64
N LEU A 285 -37.06 31.15 -22.16
CA LEU A 285 -36.70 32.32 -21.36
C LEU A 285 -37.79 32.65 -20.29
N GLY A 286 -37.37 32.78 -19.04
CA GLY A 286 -38.24 33.16 -17.94
C GLY A 286 -39.16 32.05 -17.39
N LEU A 287 -39.27 30.89 -18.05
CA LEU A 287 -40.17 29.80 -17.65
C LEU A 287 -39.94 29.34 -16.23
N ILE A 288 -38.68 29.10 -15.83
CA ILE A 288 -38.33 28.69 -14.48
C ILE A 288 -38.68 29.76 -13.45
N LYS A 289 -38.39 31.04 -13.76
CA LYS A 289 -38.67 32.16 -12.87
C LYS A 289 -40.19 32.29 -12.60
N ASN A 290 -41.01 32.22 -13.65
CA ASN A 290 -42.45 32.28 -13.51
C ASN A 290 -43.02 31.10 -12.71
N TYR A 291 -42.55 29.85 -13.00
CA TYR A 291 -42.99 28.68 -12.28
C TYR A 291 -42.63 28.72 -10.77
N ARG A 292 -41.44 29.22 -10.44
CA ARG A 292 -41.03 29.43 -9.05
C ARG A 292 -41.97 30.40 -8.33
N LYS A 293 -42.28 31.53 -8.95
CA LYS A 293 -43.19 32.52 -8.40
C LYS A 293 -44.59 31.93 -8.20
N ASP A 294 -45.13 31.27 -9.21
CA ASP A 294 -46.49 30.67 -9.16
C ASP A 294 -46.62 29.58 -8.10
N LYS A 295 -45.55 28.83 -7.82
CA LYS A 295 -45.52 27.74 -6.84
C LYS A 295 -44.91 28.11 -5.49
N ASN A 296 -44.48 29.37 -5.34
CA ASN A 296 -43.78 29.86 -4.14
C ASN A 296 -42.61 28.92 -3.72
N LYS A 297 -41.71 28.60 -4.67
CA LYS A 297 -40.60 27.70 -4.49
C LYS A 297 -39.26 28.37 -4.78
N ASP A 298 -38.31 28.26 -3.87
CA ASP A 298 -36.93 28.72 -4.09
C ASP A 298 -36.10 27.69 -4.88
N TYR A 299 -36.42 26.41 -4.76
CA TYR A 299 -35.74 25.30 -5.39
C TYR A 299 -36.72 24.43 -6.19
N LEU A 300 -36.28 23.98 -7.37
CA LEU A 300 -37.04 23.03 -8.21
C LEU A 300 -36.37 21.67 -8.21
N SER A 301 -37.17 20.64 -7.98
CA SER A 301 -36.75 19.23 -8.03
C SER A 301 -36.82 18.69 -9.47
N ILE A 302 -36.23 17.52 -9.70
CA ILE A 302 -36.33 16.79 -10.97
C ILE A 302 -37.80 16.59 -11.43
N PHE A 303 -38.73 16.42 -10.48
CA PHE A 303 -40.18 16.32 -10.79
C PHE A 303 -40.76 17.66 -11.29
N ASP A 304 -40.30 18.77 -10.73
CA ASP A 304 -40.76 20.09 -11.19
C ASP A 304 -40.27 20.37 -12.62
N TYR A 305 -38.97 20.07 -12.90
CA TYR A 305 -38.41 20.14 -14.24
C TYR A 305 -39.15 19.22 -15.22
N SER A 306 -39.50 18.00 -14.81
CA SER A 306 -40.26 17.06 -15.64
C SER A 306 -41.67 17.61 -15.99
N LYS A 307 -42.34 18.30 -15.05
CA LYS A 307 -43.64 18.97 -15.32
C LYS A 307 -43.47 20.09 -16.32
N LEU A 308 -42.42 20.90 -16.18
CA LEU A 308 -42.12 22.00 -17.14
C LEU A 308 -41.85 21.44 -18.54
N LEU A 309 -41.04 20.39 -18.66
CA LEU A 309 -40.77 19.74 -19.94
C LEU A 309 -42.02 19.14 -20.57
N LYS A 310 -42.89 18.50 -19.76
CA LYS A 310 -44.19 18.01 -20.24
C LYS A 310 -45.09 19.12 -20.79
N THR A 311 -45.14 20.26 -20.11
CA THR A 311 -45.90 21.45 -20.57
C THR A 311 -45.36 21.97 -21.91
N LYS A 312 -44.07 21.82 -22.15
CA LYS A 312 -43.40 22.23 -23.39
C LYS A 312 -43.34 21.14 -24.46
N ARG A 313 -43.95 19.97 -24.20
CA ARG A 313 -43.99 18.78 -25.08
C ARG A 313 -42.61 18.18 -25.42
N GLU A 314 -41.64 18.33 -24.52
CA GLU A 314 -40.29 17.77 -24.64
C GLU A 314 -40.29 16.29 -24.28
N PHE A 315 -41.05 15.47 -25.03
CA PHE A 315 -41.29 14.08 -24.69
C PHE A 315 -40.07 13.17 -24.91
N GLU A 316 -39.17 13.48 -25.86
CA GLU A 316 -37.94 12.71 -26.07
C GLU A 316 -36.99 12.84 -24.88
N LEU A 317 -36.77 14.08 -24.40
CA LEU A 317 -35.95 14.34 -23.25
C LEU A 317 -36.54 13.68 -21.99
N LEU A 318 -37.86 13.73 -21.83
CA LEU A 318 -38.54 13.04 -20.73
C LEU A 318 -38.36 11.53 -20.74
N ARG A 319 -38.40 10.90 -21.92
CA ARG A 319 -38.09 9.45 -22.04
C ARG A 319 -36.63 9.14 -21.70
N THR A 320 -35.71 9.97 -22.15
CA THR A 320 -34.30 9.82 -21.85
C THR A 320 -34.03 9.86 -20.35
N ILE A 321 -34.65 10.79 -19.60
CA ILE A 321 -34.39 10.96 -18.15
C ILE A 321 -35.25 10.05 -17.24
N ASP A 322 -36.25 9.32 -17.78
CA ASP A 322 -37.15 8.47 -17.01
C ASP A 322 -36.44 7.50 -16.05
N PRO A 323 -35.33 6.81 -16.44
CA PRO A 323 -34.60 5.95 -15.53
C PRO A 323 -34.03 6.69 -14.32
N ILE A 324 -33.60 7.95 -14.49
CA ILE A 324 -33.07 8.78 -13.40
C ILE A 324 -34.23 9.24 -12.49
N ILE A 325 -35.38 9.53 -13.05
CA ILE A 325 -36.60 9.88 -12.26
C ILE A 325 -37.02 8.68 -11.40
N LYS A 326 -37.05 7.48 -11.97
CA LYS A 326 -37.39 6.24 -11.27
C LYS A 326 -36.40 5.90 -10.14
N MET A 327 -35.13 6.21 -10.33
CA MET A 327 -34.10 6.06 -9.30
C MET A 327 -34.31 6.95 -8.07
N ASN A 328 -35.15 7.98 -8.16
CA ASN A 328 -35.32 8.97 -7.07
C ASN A 328 -35.85 8.37 -5.75
N SER A 329 -36.59 7.26 -5.79
CA SER A 329 -37.01 6.53 -4.60
C SER A 329 -35.81 5.96 -3.83
N SER A 330 -34.90 5.28 -4.53
CA SER A 330 -33.64 4.76 -3.95
C SER A 330 -32.74 5.88 -3.44
N ARG A 331 -32.64 7.00 -4.18
CA ARG A 331 -31.92 8.19 -3.74
C ARG A 331 -32.52 8.80 -2.47
N ASN A 332 -33.83 8.90 -2.35
CA ASN A 332 -34.49 9.43 -1.14
C ASN A 332 -34.22 8.52 0.06
N MET A 333 -34.21 7.21 -0.13
CA MET A 333 -33.83 6.26 0.90
C MET A 333 -32.39 6.51 1.39
N VAL A 334 -31.43 6.70 0.48
CA VAL A 334 -30.04 7.01 0.83
C VAL A 334 -29.91 8.33 1.60
N ALA A 335 -30.64 9.36 1.18
CA ALA A 335 -30.51 10.71 1.75
C ALA A 335 -31.24 10.90 3.09
N HIS A 336 -32.26 10.11 3.37
CA HIS A 336 -33.18 10.31 4.50
C HIS A 336 -33.40 9.07 5.37
N SER A 337 -32.69 7.98 5.12
CA SER A 337 -32.82 6.73 5.85
C SER A 337 -31.45 6.13 6.15
N ILE A 338 -31.36 5.36 7.23
CA ILE A 338 -30.19 4.56 7.61
C ILE A 338 -30.28 3.13 7.08
N ASN A 339 -31.29 2.82 6.30
CA ASN A 339 -31.48 1.47 5.77
C ASN A 339 -30.49 1.16 4.66
N PRO A 340 -29.99 -0.08 4.57
CA PRO A 340 -29.07 -0.49 3.51
C PRO A 340 -29.77 -0.45 2.14
N LEU A 341 -28.98 -0.15 1.10
CA LEU A 341 -29.41 -0.27 -0.28
C LEU A 341 -29.58 -1.75 -0.67
N ASP A 342 -30.65 -2.05 -1.39
CA ASP A 342 -30.88 -3.37 -1.95
C ASP A 342 -30.10 -3.60 -3.28
N LYS A 343 -30.14 -4.84 -3.78
CA LYS A 343 -29.51 -5.21 -5.05
C LYS A 343 -30.12 -4.49 -6.26
N ASP A 344 -31.39 -4.16 -6.20
CA ASP A 344 -32.08 -3.46 -7.28
C ASP A 344 -31.63 -2.01 -7.37
N ALA A 345 -31.32 -1.35 -6.25
CA ALA A 345 -30.74 -0.02 -6.25
C ALA A 345 -29.40 0.04 -7.01
N VAL A 346 -28.51 -0.92 -6.80
CA VAL A 346 -27.23 -1.00 -7.53
C VAL A 346 -27.45 -1.16 -9.04
N LYS A 347 -28.43 -1.97 -9.46
CA LYS A 347 -28.82 -2.13 -10.86
C LYS A 347 -29.36 -0.83 -11.44
N GLN A 348 -30.24 -0.15 -10.70
CA GLN A 348 -30.79 1.15 -11.09
C GLN A 348 -29.69 2.21 -11.26
N LEU A 349 -28.68 2.22 -10.39
CA LEU A 349 -27.52 3.10 -10.53
C LEU A 349 -26.81 2.89 -11.88
N GLY A 350 -26.58 1.64 -12.29
CA GLY A 350 -25.96 1.31 -13.58
C GLY A 350 -26.76 1.85 -14.78
N ILE A 351 -28.09 1.74 -14.73
CA ILE A 351 -28.96 2.27 -15.76
C ILE A 351 -28.95 3.80 -15.76
N ALA A 352 -29.06 4.43 -14.59
CA ALA A 352 -29.04 5.87 -14.43
C ALA A 352 -27.72 6.50 -14.92
N MET A 353 -26.58 5.84 -14.68
CA MET A 353 -25.28 6.28 -15.19
C MET A 353 -25.20 6.25 -16.71
N LYS A 354 -25.69 5.19 -17.36
CA LYS A 354 -25.78 5.11 -18.83
C LYS A 354 -26.66 6.24 -19.39
N THR A 355 -27.80 6.45 -18.76
CA THR A 355 -28.72 7.55 -19.11
C THR A 355 -28.06 8.90 -18.97
N LEU A 356 -27.41 9.16 -17.85
CA LEU A 356 -26.70 10.43 -17.61
C LEU A 356 -25.57 10.65 -18.63
N LYS A 357 -24.81 9.61 -18.98
CA LYS A 357 -23.78 9.69 -20.03
C LYS A 357 -24.36 10.12 -21.36
N THR A 358 -25.48 9.49 -21.76
CA THR A 358 -26.20 9.86 -23.00
C THR A 358 -26.65 11.31 -22.94
N LEU A 359 -27.29 11.72 -21.86
CA LEU A 359 -27.79 13.10 -21.67
C LEU A 359 -26.65 14.13 -21.78
N VAL A 360 -25.54 13.91 -21.05
CA VAL A 360 -24.39 14.81 -21.05
C VAL A 360 -23.77 14.89 -22.45
N ARG A 361 -23.59 13.77 -23.13
CA ARG A 361 -23.02 13.71 -24.47
C ARG A 361 -23.88 14.45 -25.52
N GLU A 362 -25.19 14.25 -25.49
CA GLU A 362 -26.11 14.84 -26.46
C GLU A 362 -26.28 16.35 -26.25
N GLN A 363 -26.31 16.81 -24.99
CA GLN A 363 -26.55 18.23 -24.71
C GLN A 363 -25.29 19.08 -24.86
N TYR A 364 -24.07 18.52 -24.66
CA TYR A 364 -22.82 19.29 -24.66
C TYR A 364 -21.81 18.80 -25.68
N HIS A 365 -22.15 17.80 -26.50
CA HIS A 365 -21.35 17.30 -27.63
C HIS A 365 -19.94 16.82 -27.24
N PHE A 366 -19.77 16.23 -26.03
CA PHE A 366 -18.50 15.67 -25.61
C PHE A 366 -18.08 14.47 -26.46
N SER A 367 -16.77 14.38 -26.73
CA SER A 367 -16.17 13.25 -27.41
C SER A 367 -16.02 12.04 -26.48
N GLN A 368 -15.80 10.85 -27.04
CA GLN A 368 -15.54 9.67 -26.22
C GLN A 368 -14.24 9.80 -25.40
N SER A 369 -13.24 10.50 -25.92
CA SER A 369 -11.97 10.74 -25.21
C SER A 369 -12.16 11.61 -23.95
N ASP A 370 -13.12 12.54 -23.94
CA ASP A 370 -13.39 13.36 -22.77
C ASP A 370 -13.84 12.51 -21.56
N PHE A 371 -14.57 11.43 -21.82
CA PHE A 371 -15.03 10.50 -20.79
C PHE A 371 -13.95 9.55 -20.27
N ASN A 372 -12.78 9.46 -20.91
CA ASN A 372 -11.70 8.59 -20.51
C ASN A 372 -10.61 9.30 -19.67
N PHE A 373 -10.87 10.53 -19.25
CA PHE A 373 -9.86 11.38 -18.59
C PHE A 373 -9.12 10.67 -17.43
N TYR A 374 -9.84 10.07 -16.50
CA TYR A 374 -9.20 9.41 -15.34
C TYR A 374 -8.48 8.12 -15.73
N GLN A 375 -9.00 7.37 -16.72
CA GLN A 375 -8.32 6.19 -17.24
C GLN A 375 -7.00 6.56 -17.95
N ASP A 376 -7.00 7.63 -18.74
CA ASP A 376 -5.81 8.10 -19.44
C ASP A 376 -4.81 8.75 -18.48
N LEU A 377 -5.29 9.46 -17.45
CA LEU A 377 -4.48 9.96 -16.36
C LEU A 377 -3.78 8.81 -15.63
N ASN A 378 -4.52 7.76 -15.25
CA ASN A 378 -3.94 6.60 -14.57
C ASN A 378 -2.85 5.94 -15.42
N LYS A 379 -3.07 5.71 -16.70
CA LYS A 379 -2.04 5.16 -17.62
C LYS A 379 -0.79 6.04 -17.63
N LYS A 380 -0.94 7.36 -17.72
CA LYS A 380 0.16 8.32 -17.69
C LYS A 380 0.93 8.25 -16.36
N LEU A 381 0.22 8.26 -15.23
CA LEU A 381 0.81 8.19 -13.89
C LEU A 381 1.56 6.88 -13.67
N LEU A 382 0.97 5.74 -14.05
CA LEU A 382 1.59 4.42 -13.96
C LEU A 382 2.87 4.34 -14.79
N THR A 383 2.90 4.94 -15.99
CA THR A 383 4.11 5.02 -16.83
C THR A 383 5.21 5.84 -16.17
N LYS A 384 4.87 6.93 -15.48
CA LYS A 384 5.84 7.79 -14.78
C LYS A 384 6.41 7.15 -13.50
N LEU A 385 5.69 6.19 -12.90
CA LEU A 385 6.11 5.46 -11.71
C LEU A 385 6.93 4.20 -12.02
N ASN A 386 7.06 3.81 -13.26
CA ASN A 386 7.98 2.76 -13.67
C ASN A 386 9.40 3.30 -13.71
#